data_8a04962f876011ef347bf1c78e0c5508
#
_entry.id   8a04962f876011ef347bf1c78e0c5508
#
_cell.length_a   1.000
_cell.length_b   1.000
_cell.length_c   1.000
_cell.angle_alpha   90.00
_cell.angle_beta   90.00
_cell.angle_gamma   90.00
#
_symmetry.space_group_name_H-M   'P 1'
#
loop_
_entity.id
_entity.type
_entity.pdbx_description
1 polymer ?
#
loop_
_entity_poly.entity_id
_entity_poly.type
_entity_poly.pdbx_seq_one_letter_code
_entity_poly.pdbx_strand_id
1 'polypeptide(L)'
;ALVVKGLGIGFFEAAAEGGEEAAKEIGGIEVIYTGPAATTAEAQIEVINSLIAQKVDAIAISANDRDALVPIGKKAMDRGITVISWDSGIGEDGRVMNLDPSNTALIGSSNIKWMKNSMGDEGEFAILSATSQATNQNAWIEEMKKEFAKPEYSKMKWVDTVYGDDLFDKSYQEALGLFKKYPNLKGIISPTSVGIVAAAKAVEDQGLVGKVYVTGLGLPSEMKAHVKNGSAKQFGIWNPIDLGYSAVYLSYQ
;
A
#
# COMPACT_ATOMS: atom_id res chain seq x y z
N ALA A 1 -16.14 -12.25 -2.04
CA ALA A 1 -14.70 -12.40 -2.32
C ALA A 1 -13.91 -11.18 -1.83
N LEU A 2 -12.76 -11.40 -1.24
CA LEU A 2 -11.81 -10.37 -0.84
C LEU A 2 -10.67 -10.35 -1.86
N VAL A 3 -10.69 -9.40 -2.79
CA VAL A 3 -9.74 -9.29 -3.90
C VAL A 3 -8.63 -8.30 -3.53
N VAL A 4 -7.39 -8.80 -3.54
CA VAL A 4 -6.19 -8.02 -3.18
C VAL A 4 -5.40 -7.60 -4.42
N LYS A 5 -4.45 -6.66 -4.26
CA LYS A 5 -3.59 -6.18 -5.36
C LYS A 5 -2.67 -7.26 -5.90
N GLY A 6 -2.17 -8.11 -5.01
CA GLY A 6 -1.27 -9.21 -5.32
C GLY A 6 -1.25 -10.22 -4.17
N LEU A 7 -1.12 -11.50 -4.51
CA LEU A 7 -0.96 -12.57 -3.52
C LEU A 7 0.45 -12.57 -2.92
N GLY A 8 0.58 -13.12 -1.71
CA GLY A 8 1.87 -13.26 -1.03
C GLY A 8 2.38 -11.98 -0.35
N ILE A 9 1.55 -10.96 -0.19
CA ILE A 9 1.85 -9.72 0.53
C ILE A 9 1.31 -9.84 1.95
N GLY A 10 2.17 -9.80 2.96
CA GLY A 10 1.81 -10.02 4.36
C GLY A 10 0.71 -9.09 4.89
N PHE A 11 0.64 -7.85 4.39
CA PHE A 11 -0.46 -6.92 4.70
C PHE A 11 -1.83 -7.50 4.33
N PHE A 12 -1.96 -8.07 3.12
CA PHE A 12 -3.22 -8.64 2.65
C PHE A 12 -3.53 -9.99 3.30
N GLU A 13 -2.51 -10.76 3.66
CA GLU A 13 -2.70 -12.01 4.41
C GLU A 13 -3.27 -11.72 5.80
N ALA A 14 -2.74 -10.71 6.50
CA ALA A 14 -3.30 -10.27 7.79
C ALA A 14 -4.73 -9.72 7.64
N ALA A 15 -5.04 -9.01 6.54
CA ALA A 15 -6.40 -8.55 6.28
C ALA A 15 -7.36 -9.72 6.01
N ALA A 16 -6.89 -10.79 5.34
CA ALA A 16 -7.68 -12.00 5.13
C ALA A 16 -8.06 -12.68 6.45
N GLU A 17 -7.15 -12.73 7.44
CA GLU A 17 -7.45 -13.23 8.79
C GLU A 17 -8.63 -12.47 9.41
N GLY A 18 -8.63 -11.14 9.31
CA GLY A 18 -9.76 -10.31 9.77
C GLY A 18 -11.06 -10.58 9.02
N GLY A 19 -10.98 -10.80 7.71
CA GLY A 19 -12.14 -11.19 6.91
C GLY A 19 -12.74 -12.54 7.33
N GLU A 20 -11.89 -13.51 7.65
CA GLU A 20 -12.34 -14.81 8.19
C GLU A 20 -12.96 -14.69 9.58
N GLU A 21 -12.46 -13.79 10.43
CA GLU A 21 -13.06 -13.51 11.73
C GLU A 21 -14.47 -12.93 11.56
N ALA A 22 -14.65 -11.96 10.67
CA ALA A 22 -15.97 -11.41 10.33
C ALA A 22 -16.94 -12.49 9.83
N ALA A 23 -16.48 -13.38 8.94
CA ALA A 23 -17.28 -14.48 8.42
C ALA A 23 -17.76 -15.44 9.53
N LYS A 24 -16.89 -15.76 10.48
CA LYS A 24 -17.23 -16.60 11.65
C LYS A 24 -18.28 -15.94 12.55
N GLU A 25 -18.15 -14.63 12.76
CA GLU A 25 -19.08 -13.87 13.60
C GLU A 25 -20.46 -13.74 12.94
N ILE A 26 -20.51 -13.40 11.65
CA ILE A 26 -21.76 -13.28 10.89
C ILE A 26 -22.45 -14.66 10.77
N GLY A 27 -21.69 -15.70 10.50
CA GLY A 27 -22.18 -17.05 10.27
C GLY A 27 -22.86 -17.23 8.91
N GLY A 28 -22.73 -18.41 8.33
CA GLY A 28 -23.38 -18.76 7.06
C GLY A 28 -22.81 -18.11 5.81
N ILE A 29 -21.65 -17.45 5.89
CA ILE A 29 -20.92 -16.90 4.77
C ILE A 29 -19.53 -17.53 4.63
N GLU A 30 -19.01 -17.53 3.41
CA GLU A 30 -17.67 -17.97 3.07
C GLU A 30 -16.88 -16.79 2.47
N VAL A 31 -15.65 -16.59 2.92
CA VAL A 31 -14.73 -15.59 2.35
C VAL A 31 -13.77 -16.25 1.39
N ILE A 32 -13.79 -15.80 0.13
CA ILE A 32 -12.83 -16.20 -0.89
C ILE A 32 -11.72 -15.15 -0.91
N TYR A 33 -10.57 -15.43 -0.28
CA TYR A 33 -9.37 -14.62 -0.42
C TYR A 33 -8.69 -14.92 -1.74
N THR A 34 -8.52 -13.92 -2.60
CA THR A 34 -7.94 -14.09 -3.93
C THR A 34 -7.31 -12.81 -4.46
N GLY A 35 -6.46 -12.95 -5.45
CA GLY A 35 -5.81 -11.84 -6.12
C GLY A 35 -4.92 -12.35 -7.26
N PRO A 36 -4.38 -11.44 -8.07
CA PRO A 36 -3.45 -11.81 -9.13
C PRO A 36 -2.05 -12.12 -8.56
N ALA A 37 -1.26 -12.87 -9.32
CA ALA A 37 0.17 -13.04 -9.05
C ALA A 37 0.98 -11.79 -9.44
N ALA A 38 0.50 -11.05 -10.45
CA ALA A 38 1.11 -9.78 -10.88
C ALA A 38 0.24 -8.60 -10.43
N THR A 39 0.86 -7.56 -9.91
CA THR A 39 0.21 -6.35 -9.38
C THR A 39 -0.22 -5.40 -10.50
N THR A 40 -1.02 -5.89 -11.45
CA THR A 40 -1.54 -5.15 -12.61
C THR A 40 -3.06 -5.15 -12.66
N ALA A 41 -3.64 -4.12 -13.26
CA ALA A 41 -5.09 -4.02 -13.43
C ALA A 41 -5.63 -5.15 -14.32
N GLU A 42 -4.92 -5.51 -15.39
CA GLU A 42 -5.32 -6.57 -16.32
C GLU A 42 -5.43 -7.91 -15.61
N ALA A 43 -4.42 -8.28 -14.83
CA ALA A 43 -4.43 -9.53 -14.07
C ALA A 43 -5.54 -9.53 -13.00
N GLN A 44 -5.82 -8.39 -12.40
CA GLN A 44 -6.91 -8.24 -11.44
C GLN A 44 -8.29 -8.33 -12.09
N ILE A 45 -8.45 -7.79 -13.31
CA ILE A 45 -9.68 -7.94 -14.12
C ILE A 45 -9.98 -9.41 -14.43
N GLU A 46 -8.96 -10.22 -14.74
CA GLU A 46 -9.13 -11.66 -14.98
C GLU A 46 -9.67 -12.39 -13.73
N VAL A 47 -9.10 -12.08 -12.56
CA VAL A 47 -9.59 -12.62 -11.28
C VAL A 47 -11.04 -12.22 -11.03
N ILE A 48 -11.39 -10.95 -11.21
CA ILE A 48 -12.77 -10.47 -11.00
C ILE A 48 -13.74 -11.10 -12.01
N ASN A 49 -13.35 -11.28 -13.28
CA ASN A 49 -14.16 -11.99 -14.27
C ASN A 49 -14.46 -13.43 -13.85
N SER A 50 -13.49 -14.12 -13.27
CA SER A 50 -13.70 -15.48 -12.73
C SER A 50 -14.71 -15.49 -11.58
N LEU A 51 -14.64 -14.52 -10.67
CA LEU A 51 -15.59 -14.38 -9.56
C LEU A 51 -17.02 -14.06 -10.05
N ILE A 52 -17.15 -13.20 -11.07
CA ILE A 52 -18.45 -12.94 -11.72
C ILE A 52 -19.03 -14.22 -12.33
N ALA A 53 -18.21 -15.05 -12.97
CA ALA A 53 -18.64 -16.33 -13.54
C ALA A 53 -19.07 -17.33 -12.45
N GLN A 54 -18.43 -17.29 -11.29
CA GLN A 54 -18.79 -18.10 -10.11
C GLN A 54 -20.06 -17.61 -9.42
N LYS A 55 -20.55 -16.41 -9.77
CA LYS A 55 -21.74 -15.78 -9.20
C LYS A 55 -21.61 -15.58 -7.68
N VAL A 56 -20.48 -15.07 -7.24
CA VAL A 56 -20.32 -14.66 -5.83
C VAL A 56 -21.30 -13.53 -5.50
N ASP A 57 -21.70 -13.41 -4.23
CA ASP A 57 -22.67 -12.40 -3.79
C ASP A 57 -22.06 -10.99 -3.70
N ALA A 58 -20.79 -10.92 -3.29
CA ALA A 58 -20.08 -9.65 -3.13
C ALA A 58 -18.60 -9.76 -3.50
N ILE A 59 -18.04 -8.65 -3.97
CA ILE A 59 -16.60 -8.50 -4.27
C ILE A 59 -16.10 -7.23 -3.61
N ALA A 60 -15.18 -7.37 -2.65
CA ALA A 60 -14.42 -6.28 -2.05
C ALA A 60 -13.06 -6.17 -2.74
N ILE A 61 -12.76 -5.04 -3.38
CA ILE A 61 -11.58 -4.85 -4.25
C ILE A 61 -10.62 -3.86 -3.64
N SER A 62 -9.36 -4.29 -3.42
CA SER A 62 -8.22 -3.37 -3.26
C SER A 62 -7.53 -3.21 -4.62
N ALA A 63 -7.63 -2.02 -5.21
CA ALA A 63 -7.36 -1.80 -6.63
C ALA A 63 -5.89 -1.54 -6.97
N ASN A 64 -5.41 -2.13 -8.05
CA ASN A 64 -4.13 -1.78 -8.69
C ASN A 64 -4.22 -0.50 -9.53
N ASP A 65 -5.39 -0.21 -10.09
CA ASP A 65 -5.65 1.00 -10.89
C ASP A 65 -7.09 1.46 -10.67
N ARG A 66 -7.24 2.76 -10.38
CA ARG A 66 -8.52 3.37 -10.04
C ARG A 66 -9.54 3.29 -11.17
N ASP A 67 -9.11 3.64 -12.37
CA ASP A 67 -10.01 3.88 -13.49
C ASP A 67 -10.14 2.64 -14.38
N ALA A 68 -9.07 1.87 -14.54
CA ALA A 68 -9.09 0.64 -15.33
C ALA A 68 -10.03 -0.43 -14.77
N LEU A 69 -10.29 -0.42 -13.46
CA LEU A 69 -11.19 -1.39 -12.80
C LEU A 69 -12.65 -0.96 -12.75
N VAL A 70 -12.99 0.28 -13.13
CA VAL A 70 -14.40 0.74 -13.16
C VAL A 70 -15.27 -0.12 -14.08
N PRO A 71 -14.88 -0.45 -15.33
CA PRO A 71 -15.75 -1.25 -16.21
C PRO A 71 -16.07 -2.64 -15.65
N ILE A 72 -15.10 -3.29 -14.99
CA ILE A 72 -15.34 -4.63 -14.44
C ILE A 72 -16.19 -4.57 -13.16
N GLY A 73 -16.04 -3.50 -12.35
CA GLY A 73 -16.92 -3.25 -11.21
C GLY A 73 -18.38 -3.05 -11.65
N LYS A 74 -18.60 -2.20 -12.65
CA LYS A 74 -19.94 -2.03 -13.27
C LYS A 74 -20.52 -3.37 -13.77
N LYS A 75 -19.72 -4.14 -14.50
CA LYS A 75 -20.12 -5.44 -15.00
C LYS A 75 -20.56 -6.40 -13.89
N ALA A 76 -19.88 -6.37 -12.74
CA ALA A 76 -20.26 -7.17 -11.57
C ALA A 76 -21.58 -6.69 -10.98
N MET A 77 -21.74 -5.38 -10.78
CA MET A 77 -22.99 -4.79 -10.26
C MET A 77 -24.18 -5.04 -11.18
N ASP A 78 -24.03 -4.96 -12.50
CA ASP A 78 -25.05 -5.29 -13.49
C ASP A 78 -25.49 -6.78 -13.42
N ARG A 79 -24.72 -7.64 -12.81
CA ARG A 79 -25.02 -9.05 -12.53
C ARG A 79 -25.62 -9.29 -11.14
N GLY A 80 -25.89 -8.20 -10.39
CA GLY A 80 -26.43 -8.26 -9.04
C GLY A 80 -25.40 -8.56 -7.95
N ILE A 81 -24.11 -8.45 -8.25
CA ILE A 81 -23.03 -8.65 -7.28
C ILE A 81 -22.75 -7.31 -6.58
N THR A 82 -22.74 -7.30 -5.26
CA THR A 82 -22.30 -6.11 -4.50
C THR A 82 -20.81 -5.87 -4.69
N VAL A 83 -20.42 -4.65 -5.10
CA VAL A 83 -19.01 -4.28 -5.28
C VAL A 83 -18.68 -3.15 -4.32
N ILE A 84 -17.72 -3.38 -3.44
CA ILE A 84 -17.07 -2.33 -2.64
C ILE A 84 -15.59 -2.26 -2.98
N SER A 85 -14.96 -1.15 -2.68
CA SER A 85 -13.49 -1.09 -2.63
C SER A 85 -13.01 -0.84 -1.21
N TRP A 86 -11.81 -1.31 -0.92
CA TRP A 86 -11.17 -1.19 0.38
C TRP A 86 -9.67 -0.99 0.19
N ASP A 87 -8.97 -0.40 1.15
CA ASP A 87 -7.52 -0.08 1.08
C ASP A 87 -7.17 0.85 -0.09
N SER A 88 -7.38 0.41 -1.31
CA SER A 88 -7.11 1.14 -2.55
C SER A 88 -8.36 1.17 -3.42
N GLY A 89 -8.96 2.35 -3.57
CA GLY A 89 -10.29 2.50 -4.19
C GLY A 89 -10.28 2.43 -5.71
N ILE A 90 -11.38 1.88 -6.28
CA ILE A 90 -11.75 2.07 -7.69
C ILE A 90 -12.60 3.35 -7.84
N GLY A 91 -12.79 3.83 -9.07
CA GLY A 91 -13.67 4.97 -9.35
C GLY A 91 -15.10 4.72 -8.87
N GLU A 92 -15.78 5.78 -8.47
CA GLU A 92 -17.10 5.74 -7.81
C GLU A 92 -18.15 4.99 -8.62
N ASP A 93 -18.13 5.12 -9.93
CA ASP A 93 -19.05 4.43 -10.83
C ASP A 93 -18.91 2.90 -10.83
N GLY A 94 -17.79 2.35 -10.35
CA GLY A 94 -17.53 0.91 -10.34
C GLY A 94 -17.83 0.21 -9.01
N ARG A 95 -18.36 0.94 -8.01
CA ARG A 95 -18.58 0.44 -6.66
C ARG A 95 -19.75 1.12 -5.96
N VAL A 96 -20.30 0.49 -4.94
CA VAL A 96 -21.33 1.12 -4.09
C VAL A 96 -20.72 1.86 -2.89
N MET A 97 -19.54 1.44 -2.44
CA MET A 97 -18.89 2.00 -1.25
C MET A 97 -17.36 1.90 -1.35
N ASN A 98 -16.65 2.77 -0.63
CA ASN A 98 -15.21 2.68 -0.43
C ASN A 98 -14.88 2.70 1.06
N LEU A 99 -13.99 1.80 1.48
CA LEU A 99 -13.45 1.74 2.82
C LEU A 99 -11.98 2.15 2.79
N ASP A 100 -11.69 3.40 3.15
CA ASP A 100 -10.31 3.86 3.30
C ASP A 100 -9.69 3.30 4.57
N PRO A 101 -8.40 2.94 4.55
CA PRO A 101 -7.74 2.35 5.72
C PRO A 101 -7.55 3.34 6.87
N SER A 102 -7.45 4.62 6.55
CA SER A 102 -7.29 5.74 7.48
C SER A 102 -7.47 7.07 6.74
N ASN A 103 -7.25 8.19 7.42
CA ASN A 103 -7.31 9.51 6.80
C ASN A 103 -6.12 9.74 5.85
N THR A 104 -6.40 9.94 4.57
CA THR A 104 -5.42 10.10 3.49
C THR A 104 -4.45 11.26 3.74
N ALA A 105 -4.94 12.41 4.22
CA ALA A 105 -4.09 13.56 4.53
C ALA A 105 -3.18 13.30 5.73
N LEU A 106 -3.66 12.57 6.74
CA LEU A 106 -2.85 12.17 7.89
C LEU A 106 -1.74 11.21 7.46
N ILE A 107 -2.04 10.23 6.61
CA ILE A 107 -1.05 9.28 6.10
C ILE A 107 0.06 10.03 5.35
N GLY A 108 -0.29 10.87 4.38
CA GLY A 108 0.68 11.63 3.59
C GLY A 108 1.53 12.55 4.46
N SER A 109 0.91 13.37 5.30
CA SER A 109 1.64 14.31 6.17
C SER A 109 2.55 13.61 7.17
N SER A 110 2.11 12.47 7.72
CA SER A 110 2.92 11.70 8.67
C SER A 110 4.21 11.17 8.05
N ASN A 111 4.17 10.68 6.82
CA ASN A 111 5.36 10.18 6.12
C ASN A 111 6.44 11.26 5.99
N ILE A 112 6.09 12.50 5.64
CA ILE A 112 7.04 13.62 5.57
C ILE A 112 7.58 13.97 6.96
N LYS A 113 6.73 14.01 7.98
CA LYS A 113 7.14 14.28 9.37
C LYS A 113 8.11 13.21 9.89
N TRP A 114 7.83 11.94 9.63
CA TRP A 114 8.70 10.82 10.02
C TRP A 114 10.06 10.90 9.31
N MET A 115 10.08 11.28 8.04
CA MET A 115 11.33 11.47 7.31
C MET A 115 12.16 12.60 7.93
N LYS A 116 11.56 13.78 8.20
CA LYS A 116 12.23 14.88 8.90
C LYS A 116 12.76 14.44 10.26
N ASN A 117 11.97 13.74 11.06
CA ASN A 117 12.40 13.23 12.36
C ASN A 117 13.58 12.25 12.26
N SER A 118 13.65 11.47 11.19
CA SER A 118 14.68 10.45 11.00
C SER A 118 15.99 11.01 10.46
N MET A 119 15.91 11.86 9.42
CA MET A 119 17.12 12.37 8.74
C MET A 119 17.56 13.77 9.21
N GLY A 120 16.72 14.47 9.97
CA GLY A 120 16.93 15.85 10.39
C GLY A 120 16.32 16.87 9.43
N ASP A 121 16.63 18.16 9.68
CA ASP A 121 15.99 19.29 9.01
C ASP A 121 16.44 19.50 7.56
N GLU A 122 17.52 18.84 7.11
CA GLU A 122 18.11 19.05 5.80
C GLU A 122 18.62 17.77 5.15
N GLY A 123 18.64 17.74 3.83
CA GLY A 123 19.19 16.65 3.03
C GLY A 123 18.25 16.17 1.94
N GLU A 124 18.72 15.20 1.19
CA GLU A 124 18.03 14.64 0.05
C GLU A 124 17.26 13.37 0.47
N PHE A 125 16.01 13.25 0.02
CA PHE A 125 15.22 12.03 0.17
C PHE A 125 14.48 11.68 -1.13
N ALA A 126 14.14 10.42 -1.28
CA ALA A 126 13.33 9.92 -2.40
C ALA A 126 12.13 9.14 -1.87
N ILE A 127 11.14 8.93 -2.75
CA ILE A 127 10.03 8.02 -2.49
C ILE A 127 10.23 6.73 -3.30
N LEU A 128 10.03 5.59 -2.64
CA LEU A 128 9.91 4.28 -3.25
C LEU A 128 8.48 3.78 -3.07
N SER A 129 7.67 3.93 -4.11
CA SER A 129 6.25 3.58 -4.13
C SER A 129 6.02 2.18 -4.70
N ALA A 130 4.75 1.75 -4.70
CA ALA A 130 4.29 0.53 -5.37
C ALA A 130 4.29 0.68 -6.89
N THR A 131 3.17 0.49 -7.56
CA THR A 131 3.05 0.79 -9.00
C THR A 131 2.77 2.28 -9.23
N SER A 132 3.09 2.78 -10.42
CA SER A 132 2.79 4.17 -10.79
C SER A 132 1.28 4.46 -10.88
N GLN A 133 0.44 3.43 -10.92
CA GLN A 133 -1.02 3.52 -11.00
C GLN A 133 -1.71 3.26 -9.65
N ALA A 134 -0.98 2.89 -8.60
CA ALA A 134 -1.55 2.55 -7.29
C ALA A 134 -2.35 3.72 -6.71
N THR A 135 -3.68 3.57 -6.63
CA THR A 135 -4.63 4.62 -6.26
C THR A 135 -4.32 5.24 -4.89
N ASN A 136 -4.22 4.41 -3.86
CA ASN A 136 -3.97 4.85 -2.50
C ASN A 136 -2.61 5.53 -2.36
N GLN A 137 -1.56 4.96 -2.94
CA GLN A 137 -0.21 5.52 -2.84
C GLN A 137 -0.09 6.87 -3.54
N ASN A 138 -0.69 7.00 -4.72
CA ASN A 138 -0.72 8.27 -5.43
C ASN A 138 -1.46 9.36 -4.63
N ALA A 139 -2.59 9.02 -4.00
CA ALA A 139 -3.30 9.93 -3.13
C ALA A 139 -2.45 10.38 -1.92
N TRP A 140 -1.74 9.45 -1.27
CA TRP A 140 -0.84 9.78 -0.17
C TRP A 140 0.36 10.63 -0.62
N ILE A 141 0.91 10.37 -1.81
CA ILE A 141 2.00 11.17 -2.39
C ILE A 141 1.54 12.60 -2.66
N GLU A 142 0.32 12.82 -3.12
CA GLU A 142 -0.22 14.18 -3.27
C GLU A 142 -0.34 14.90 -1.90
N GLU A 143 -0.76 14.21 -0.85
CA GLU A 143 -0.78 14.78 0.50
C GLU A 143 0.64 15.01 1.06
N MET A 144 1.60 14.12 0.73
CA MET A 144 3.02 14.37 1.04
C MET A 144 3.53 15.65 0.37
N LYS A 145 3.17 15.93 -0.89
CA LYS A 145 3.55 17.17 -1.59
C LYS A 145 3.00 18.40 -0.89
N LYS A 146 1.73 18.35 -0.44
CA LYS A 146 1.10 19.45 0.30
C LYS A 146 1.82 19.71 1.64
N GLU A 147 2.13 18.67 2.39
CA GLU A 147 2.88 18.78 3.64
C GLU A 147 4.29 19.33 3.37
N PHE A 148 5.00 18.76 2.39
CA PHE A 148 6.37 19.12 2.03
C PHE A 148 6.51 20.58 1.55
N ALA A 149 5.45 21.18 1.02
CA ALA A 149 5.45 22.59 0.59
C ALA A 149 5.53 23.60 1.76
N LYS A 150 5.41 23.15 3.01
CA LYS A 150 5.49 24.03 4.17
C LYS A 150 6.92 24.53 4.41
N PRO A 151 7.08 25.77 4.93
CA PRO A 151 8.42 26.38 5.12
C PRO A 151 9.40 25.56 5.97
N GLU A 152 8.88 24.77 6.91
CA GLU A 152 9.67 23.95 7.82
C GLU A 152 10.47 22.82 7.13
N TYR A 153 10.16 22.51 5.87
CA TYR A 153 10.85 21.51 5.03
C TYR A 153 11.77 22.14 3.97
N SER A 154 11.95 23.46 3.98
CA SER A 154 12.65 24.21 2.92
C SER A 154 14.11 23.81 2.68
N LYS A 155 14.76 23.18 3.67
CA LYS A 155 16.13 22.66 3.55
C LYS A 155 16.21 21.20 3.13
N MET A 156 15.08 20.50 3.10
CA MET A 156 14.99 19.15 2.58
C MET A 156 14.77 19.20 1.06
N LYS A 157 15.22 18.15 0.35
CA LYS A 157 15.05 18.03 -1.10
C LYS A 157 14.46 16.67 -1.42
N TRP A 158 13.28 16.67 -2.01
CA TRP A 158 12.68 15.49 -2.64
C TRP A 158 13.29 15.34 -4.03
N VAL A 159 14.19 14.37 -4.22
CA VAL A 159 15.00 14.25 -5.44
C VAL A 159 14.42 13.32 -6.48
N ASP A 160 13.62 12.31 -6.06
CA ASP A 160 13.05 11.33 -6.99
C ASP A 160 11.83 10.61 -6.39
N THR A 161 11.06 9.98 -7.29
CA THR A 161 10.04 8.98 -6.94
C THR A 161 10.22 7.78 -7.87
N VAL A 162 10.47 6.61 -7.31
CA VAL A 162 10.66 5.35 -8.03
C VAL A 162 9.59 4.33 -7.63
N TYR A 163 9.42 3.28 -8.43
CA TYR A 163 8.31 2.34 -8.31
C TYR A 163 8.80 0.89 -8.29
N GLY A 164 8.57 0.22 -7.19
CA GLY A 164 8.98 -1.18 -6.97
C GLY A 164 7.90 -2.21 -7.30
N ASP A 165 6.72 -1.79 -7.77
CA ASP A 165 5.57 -2.62 -8.18
C ASP A 165 5.06 -3.59 -7.10
N ASP A 166 5.27 -3.26 -5.82
CA ASP A 166 5.02 -4.16 -4.66
C ASP A 166 5.75 -5.51 -4.78
N LEU A 167 6.88 -5.53 -5.49
CA LEU A 167 7.79 -6.66 -5.60
C LEU A 167 9.07 -6.37 -4.81
N PHE A 168 9.43 -7.28 -3.90
CA PHE A 168 10.61 -7.09 -3.04
C PHE A 168 11.89 -6.87 -3.85
N ASP A 169 12.18 -7.75 -4.82
CA ASP A 169 13.41 -7.67 -5.60
C ASP A 169 13.50 -6.40 -6.42
N LYS A 170 12.39 -5.97 -7.05
CA LYS A 170 12.34 -4.72 -7.79
C LYS A 170 12.52 -3.52 -6.86
N SER A 171 11.82 -3.48 -5.73
CA SER A 171 11.95 -2.41 -4.74
C SER A 171 13.39 -2.31 -4.20
N TYR A 172 14.03 -3.45 -3.97
CA TYR A 172 15.44 -3.52 -3.56
C TYR A 172 16.36 -2.93 -4.64
N GLN A 173 16.18 -3.30 -5.92
CA GLN A 173 16.98 -2.76 -7.02
C GLN A 173 16.74 -1.26 -7.22
N GLU A 174 15.51 -0.77 -7.07
CA GLU A 174 15.20 0.66 -7.11
C GLU A 174 15.92 1.41 -5.99
N ALA A 175 15.97 0.86 -4.77
CA ALA A 175 16.73 1.46 -3.67
C ALA A 175 18.24 1.54 -3.98
N LEU A 176 18.83 0.47 -4.52
CA LEU A 176 20.24 0.48 -4.98
C LEU A 176 20.47 1.52 -6.09
N GLY A 177 19.52 1.65 -7.01
CA GLY A 177 19.54 2.66 -8.06
C GLY A 177 19.55 4.08 -7.50
N LEU A 178 18.74 4.34 -6.46
CA LEU A 178 18.71 5.63 -5.77
C LEU A 178 20.05 5.96 -5.11
N PHE A 179 20.69 5.01 -4.43
CA PHE A 179 22.02 5.23 -3.80
C PHE A 179 23.09 5.57 -4.82
N LYS A 180 23.05 4.93 -5.99
CA LYS A 180 23.99 5.20 -7.08
C LYS A 180 23.73 6.56 -7.73
N LYS A 181 22.47 6.91 -7.96
CA LYS A 181 22.07 8.15 -8.64
C LYS A 181 22.22 9.38 -7.75
N TYR A 182 22.00 9.23 -6.45
CA TYR A 182 22.03 10.30 -5.45
C TYR A 182 22.99 9.97 -4.31
N PRO A 183 24.31 10.22 -4.48
CA PRO A 183 25.31 9.87 -3.47
C PRO A 183 25.13 10.56 -2.11
N ASN A 184 24.38 11.67 -2.08
CA ASN A 184 24.06 12.43 -0.87
C ASN A 184 22.68 12.10 -0.29
N LEU A 185 22.02 11.03 -0.79
CA LEU A 185 20.71 10.63 -0.30
C LEU A 185 20.77 10.30 1.19
N LYS A 186 19.89 10.92 1.98
CA LYS A 186 19.76 10.70 3.42
C LYS A 186 18.49 9.94 3.82
N GLY A 187 17.53 9.82 2.92
CA GLY A 187 16.28 9.16 3.28
C GLY A 187 15.52 8.53 2.12
N ILE A 188 14.77 7.48 2.43
CA ILE A 188 13.76 6.87 1.55
C ILE A 188 12.45 6.79 2.31
N ILE A 189 11.39 7.37 1.75
CA ILE A 189 10.02 7.14 2.19
C ILE A 189 9.44 6.02 1.32
N SER A 190 8.98 4.94 1.93
CA SER A 190 8.27 3.90 1.20
C SER A 190 6.88 3.68 1.80
N PRO A 191 5.82 4.20 1.14
CA PRO A 191 4.43 4.05 1.61
C PRO A 191 3.83 2.69 1.23
N THR A 192 4.65 1.65 1.14
CA THR A 192 4.26 0.27 0.87
C THR A 192 4.98 -0.69 1.81
N SER A 193 4.26 -1.68 2.35
CA SER A 193 4.82 -2.67 3.26
C SER A 193 5.92 -3.52 2.63
N VAL A 194 5.88 -3.74 1.33
CA VAL A 194 6.94 -4.45 0.59
C VAL A 194 8.16 -3.56 0.37
N GLY A 195 7.94 -2.33 -0.09
CA GLY A 195 9.03 -1.41 -0.43
C GLY A 195 9.83 -0.96 0.78
N ILE A 196 9.20 -0.75 1.94
CA ILE A 196 9.90 -0.31 3.16
C ILE A 196 10.88 -1.38 3.65
N VAL A 197 10.50 -2.65 3.61
CA VAL A 197 11.38 -3.78 3.99
C VAL A 197 12.54 -3.89 3.02
N ALA A 198 12.27 -3.81 1.72
CA ALA A 198 13.29 -3.87 0.67
C ALA A 198 14.29 -2.71 0.75
N ALA A 199 13.80 -1.48 0.98
CA ALA A 199 14.65 -0.30 1.15
C ALA A 199 15.52 -0.40 2.41
N ALA A 200 14.95 -0.83 3.54
CA ALA A 200 15.70 -1.03 4.78
C ALA A 200 16.79 -2.09 4.62
N LYS A 201 16.46 -3.22 3.96
CA LYS A 201 17.45 -4.27 3.63
C LYS A 201 18.57 -3.75 2.73
N ALA A 202 18.24 -2.94 1.71
CA ALA A 202 19.25 -2.34 0.83
C ALA A 202 20.19 -1.39 1.60
N VAL A 203 19.66 -0.59 2.53
CA VAL A 203 20.47 0.27 3.42
C VAL A 203 21.44 -0.56 4.26
N GLU A 204 20.99 -1.69 4.80
CA GLU A 204 21.82 -2.60 5.59
C GLU A 204 22.93 -3.23 4.75
N ASP A 205 22.59 -3.80 3.62
CA ASP A 205 23.53 -4.51 2.75
C ASP A 205 24.61 -3.59 2.17
N GLN A 206 24.29 -2.31 1.98
CA GLN A 206 25.24 -1.31 1.51
C GLN A 206 26.04 -0.63 2.65
N GLY A 207 25.86 -1.04 3.91
CA GLY A 207 26.55 -0.43 5.05
C GLY A 207 26.17 1.03 5.28
N LEU A 208 24.93 1.42 4.95
CA LEU A 208 24.44 2.80 5.02
C LEU A 208 23.60 3.08 6.27
N VAL A 209 23.53 2.13 7.21
CA VAL A 209 22.83 2.33 8.49
C VAL A 209 23.41 3.53 9.23
N GLY A 210 22.55 4.45 9.67
CA GLY A 210 22.96 5.70 10.30
C GLY A 210 23.36 6.82 9.33
N LYS A 211 23.38 6.54 8.01
CA LYS A 211 23.62 7.53 6.95
C LYS A 211 22.38 7.74 6.09
N VAL A 212 21.67 6.67 5.74
CA VAL A 212 20.40 6.70 5.04
C VAL A 212 19.33 6.10 5.94
N TYR A 213 18.22 6.80 6.08
CA TYR A 213 17.10 6.42 6.94
C TYR A 213 15.90 6.02 6.08
N VAL A 214 15.23 4.94 6.46
CA VAL A 214 14.00 4.49 5.82
C VAL A 214 12.82 4.73 6.73
N THR A 215 11.73 5.25 6.18
CA THR A 215 10.44 5.39 6.86
C THR A 215 9.31 5.09 5.88
N GLY A 216 8.09 5.02 6.37
CA GLY A 216 6.92 4.75 5.54
C GLY A 216 5.86 3.94 6.25
N LEU A 217 5.20 3.07 5.49
CA LEU A 217 4.18 2.17 6.00
C LEU A 217 4.70 0.73 6.00
N GLY A 218 4.61 0.05 7.14
CA GLY A 218 5.14 -1.32 7.26
C GLY A 218 4.52 -2.10 8.40
N LEU A 219 4.54 -3.41 8.30
CA LEU A 219 4.06 -4.30 9.35
C LEU A 219 5.10 -4.40 10.49
N PRO A 220 4.69 -4.29 11.75
CA PRO A 220 5.62 -4.42 12.88
C PRO A 220 6.38 -5.74 12.89
N SER A 221 5.76 -6.83 12.47
CA SER A 221 6.39 -8.16 12.36
C SER A 221 7.58 -8.17 11.39
N GLU A 222 7.43 -7.52 10.24
CA GLU A 222 8.45 -7.43 9.18
C GLU A 222 9.52 -6.39 9.53
N MET A 223 9.12 -5.27 10.14
CA MET A 223 10.00 -4.14 10.44
C MET A 223 10.83 -4.27 11.72
N LYS A 224 10.53 -5.25 12.58
CA LYS A 224 11.17 -5.44 13.89
C LYS A 224 12.71 -5.45 13.85
N ALA A 225 13.30 -6.16 12.91
CA ALA A 225 14.76 -6.24 12.76
C ALA A 225 15.35 -4.89 12.31
N HIS A 226 14.67 -4.19 11.39
CA HIS A 226 15.08 -2.92 10.81
C HIS A 226 15.01 -1.76 11.82
N VAL A 227 14.05 -1.81 12.77
CA VAL A 227 14.02 -0.87 13.89
C VAL A 227 15.20 -1.12 14.84
N LYS A 228 15.47 -2.39 15.17
CA LYS A 228 16.55 -2.75 16.11
C LYS A 228 17.94 -2.37 15.60
N ASN A 229 18.20 -2.51 14.31
CA ASN A 229 19.50 -2.18 13.73
C ASN A 229 19.61 -0.70 13.32
N GLY A 230 18.50 0.05 13.30
CA GLY A 230 18.47 1.48 13.04
C GLY A 230 18.33 1.88 11.57
N SER A 231 18.10 0.93 10.64
CA SER A 231 17.86 1.24 9.23
C SER A 231 16.49 1.91 9.00
N ALA A 232 15.49 1.57 9.83
CA ALA A 232 14.15 2.18 9.82
C ALA A 232 13.68 2.44 11.25
N LYS A 233 14.01 3.62 11.81
CA LYS A 233 13.71 3.96 13.21
C LYS A 233 12.24 4.28 13.47
N GLN A 234 11.53 4.77 12.48
CA GLN A 234 10.16 5.22 12.59
C GLN A 234 9.37 4.83 11.35
N PHE A 235 8.20 4.27 11.55
CA PHE A 235 7.23 3.92 10.51
C PHE A 235 5.85 3.84 11.14
N GLY A 236 4.82 3.72 10.32
CA GLY A 236 3.44 3.54 10.80
C GLY A 236 2.68 2.53 9.97
N ILE A 237 1.52 2.15 10.47
CA ILE A 237 0.50 1.36 9.78
C ILE A 237 -0.80 1.48 10.57
N TRP A 238 -1.92 1.20 9.95
CA TRP A 238 -3.19 0.84 10.58
C TRP A 238 -3.25 -0.67 10.81
N ASN A 239 -4.28 -1.13 11.51
CA ASN A 239 -4.47 -2.58 11.71
C ASN A 239 -5.07 -3.20 10.43
N PRO A 240 -4.34 -4.05 9.70
CA PRO A 240 -4.88 -4.71 8.50
C PRO A 240 -5.98 -5.72 8.82
N ILE A 241 -5.95 -6.35 9.99
CA ILE A 241 -6.97 -7.31 10.45
C ILE A 241 -8.32 -6.59 10.56
N ASP A 242 -8.36 -5.44 11.27
CA ASP A 242 -9.60 -4.65 11.42
C ASP A 242 -10.12 -4.15 10.08
N LEU A 243 -9.21 -3.81 9.15
CA LEU A 243 -9.57 -3.37 7.81
C LEU A 243 -10.23 -4.50 7.01
N GLY A 244 -9.65 -5.69 7.00
CA GLY A 244 -10.20 -6.87 6.33
C GLY A 244 -11.53 -7.33 6.95
N TYR A 245 -11.61 -7.33 8.29
CA TYR A 245 -12.84 -7.57 9.02
C TYR A 245 -13.96 -6.61 8.57
N SER A 246 -13.66 -5.31 8.56
CA SER A 246 -14.63 -4.28 8.16
C SER A 246 -15.04 -4.40 6.70
N ALA A 247 -14.11 -4.75 5.79
CA ALA A 247 -14.42 -4.95 4.38
C ALA A 247 -15.41 -6.09 4.15
N VAL A 248 -15.24 -7.22 4.84
CA VAL A 248 -16.19 -8.35 4.75
C VAL A 248 -17.53 -7.99 5.38
N TYR A 249 -17.52 -7.33 6.54
CA TYR A 249 -18.75 -6.94 7.22
C TYR A 249 -19.60 -5.98 6.37
N LEU A 250 -18.97 -4.97 5.75
CA LEU A 250 -19.63 -4.03 4.85
C LEU A 250 -20.11 -4.67 3.55
N SER A 251 -19.44 -5.72 3.08
CA SER A 251 -19.89 -6.46 1.89
C SER A 251 -21.14 -7.30 2.14
N TYR A 252 -21.41 -7.66 3.39
CA TYR A 252 -22.56 -8.46 3.81
C TYR A 252 -23.83 -7.61 3.99
N GLN A 253 -23.72 -6.34 4.36
CA GLN A 253 -24.85 -5.41 4.56
C GLN A 253 -25.47 -4.93 3.25
#